data_f4ea344339136e9b6878344f1d26ca53
#
_entry.id   f4ea344339136e9b6878344f1d26ca53
#
_cell.length_a   1.000
_cell.length_b   1.000
_cell.length_c   1.000
_cell.angle_alpha   90.00
_cell.angle_beta   90.00
_cell.angle_gamma   90.00
#
_symmetry.space_group_name_H-M   'P 1'
#
loop_
_entity.id
_entity.type
_entity.pdbx_description
1 polymer ?
#
loop_
_entity_poly.entity_id
_entity_poly.type
_entity_poly.pdbx_seq_one_letter_code
_entity_poly.pdbx_strand_id
1 'polypeptide(L)'
;MFCSVQSMGLSGIESYPVTVEVDCRRGLPRFDIVGLPDTAVKESRERVHSAIGNLGYTFPAGVLVVNLAPADTKKSGPLYDLPILLGILAAGCGVDLPLAGSAFVGEISLDGRLRPVNGVLSMVSEAARQGYSRIYIPYDNAAEGSVVQGIEVYPVRTARELVEALSGGNPLPTARSVPYRELPQPSMPDFSEVKGQENAKRALEIAAAGGHNVLLIGPPGTGKSMLAKRLPSILPEMSFEEAVETTKIHSAAGFLPSGVPLLKNRVFRSPHHSISMAGLTGGGSTPRPGEISLAHNGVLFMDELPQFTRPAMESLRQPLEDGVITISRAGGRATYPSSFMLVGAMNPCPCGYFGHPTRACTCSQTKVSLYLNKISGPLLDRMDLQVEVPPVEYDRMADARPAESSAEVRKRVEAARQIQRQRYAGTGVTCNARLTPALLKKYCVLTPEADRLLAAAYERMGLSGRSYDRLLRVARTIADLAGSEQIGPDHVAEAIQFRNLDRKYWQVTAKEL
;
A
#
# COMPACT_ATOMS: atom_id res chain seq x y z
N MET A 1 -33.75 26.17 17.34
CA MET A 1 -32.71 26.89 16.55
C MET A 1 -31.98 25.88 15.70
N PHE A 2 -31.57 26.29 14.49
CA PHE A 2 -30.91 25.41 13.50
C PHE A 2 -29.47 25.87 13.28
N CYS A 3 -28.54 24.91 13.16
CA CYS A 3 -27.15 25.15 12.80
C CYS A 3 -26.68 24.07 11.83
N SER A 4 -25.80 24.42 10.89
CA SER A 4 -25.17 23.49 9.94
C SER A 4 -23.66 23.59 10.06
N VAL A 5 -22.99 22.46 10.27
CA VAL A 5 -21.54 22.35 10.40
C VAL A 5 -21.01 21.41 9.33
N GLN A 6 -19.95 21.81 8.64
CA GLN A 6 -19.36 21.00 7.59
C GLN A 6 -18.33 20.01 8.16
N SER A 7 -18.36 18.79 7.65
CA SER A 7 -17.47 17.71 8.03
C SER A 7 -17.10 16.85 6.80
N MET A 8 -16.24 15.87 7.02
CA MET A 8 -15.81 14.91 6.01
C MET A 8 -16.08 13.49 6.48
N GLY A 9 -16.57 12.64 5.57
CA GLY A 9 -16.71 11.19 5.78
C GLY A 9 -15.61 10.43 5.06
N LEU A 10 -15.44 9.15 5.39
CA LEU A 10 -14.49 8.25 4.74
C LEU A 10 -15.21 6.99 4.23
N SER A 11 -14.96 6.64 2.96
CA SER A 11 -15.41 5.40 2.33
C SER A 11 -14.23 4.71 1.63
N GLY A 12 -13.69 3.65 2.22
CA GLY A 12 -12.43 3.09 1.76
C GLY A 12 -11.26 4.05 2.00
N ILE A 13 -10.66 4.56 0.93
CA ILE A 13 -9.62 5.61 0.97
C ILE A 13 -10.14 6.96 0.46
N GLU A 14 -11.34 6.99 -0.07
CA GLU A 14 -11.95 8.21 -0.60
C GLU A 14 -12.74 8.92 0.50
N SER A 15 -12.64 10.23 0.52
CA SER A 15 -13.41 11.09 1.41
C SER A 15 -14.57 11.75 0.65
N TYR A 16 -15.62 12.08 1.39
CA TYR A 16 -16.80 12.77 0.87
C TYR A 16 -17.31 13.81 1.87
N PRO A 17 -17.93 14.91 1.40
CA PRO A 17 -18.46 15.93 2.30
C PRO A 17 -19.66 15.40 3.09
N VAL A 18 -19.73 15.79 4.36
CA VAL A 18 -20.84 15.51 5.25
C VAL A 18 -21.31 16.81 5.90
N THR A 19 -22.58 17.12 5.78
CA THR A 19 -23.20 18.24 6.49
C THR A 19 -23.86 17.71 7.76
N VAL A 20 -23.41 18.23 8.90
CA VAL A 20 -23.99 17.95 10.22
C VAL A 20 -25.00 19.04 10.52
N GLU A 21 -26.28 18.70 10.43
CA GLU A 21 -27.40 19.63 10.69
C GLU A 21 -27.94 19.38 12.09
N VAL A 22 -27.97 20.42 12.92
CA VAL A 22 -28.44 20.34 14.30
C VAL A 22 -29.66 21.23 14.48
N ASP A 23 -30.75 20.64 14.92
CA ASP A 23 -32.00 21.36 15.24
C ASP A 23 -32.40 21.12 16.69
N CYS A 24 -32.53 22.23 17.43
CA CYS A 24 -32.92 22.24 18.83
C CYS A 24 -34.29 22.92 18.99
N ARG A 25 -35.28 22.17 19.52
CA ARG A 25 -36.67 22.62 19.73
C ARG A 25 -37.10 22.44 21.16
N ARG A 26 -38.10 23.22 21.60
CA ARG A 26 -38.77 23.01 22.89
C ARG A 26 -39.54 21.69 22.87
N GLY A 27 -39.51 20.93 23.95
CA GLY A 27 -40.21 19.67 24.11
C GLY A 27 -39.62 18.78 25.20
N LEU A 28 -40.12 17.56 25.34
CA LEU A 28 -39.52 16.57 26.24
C LEU A 28 -38.10 16.25 25.81
N PRO A 29 -37.15 16.17 26.76
CA PRO A 29 -35.74 15.91 26.44
C PRO A 29 -35.57 14.64 25.58
N ARG A 30 -34.99 14.81 24.40
CA ARG A 30 -34.70 13.73 23.46
C ARG A 30 -33.51 14.10 22.63
N PHE A 31 -32.58 13.18 22.41
CA PHE A 31 -31.42 13.35 21.54
C PHE A 31 -31.33 12.23 20.51
N ASP A 32 -31.56 12.54 19.25
CA ASP A 32 -31.50 11.58 18.12
C ASP A 32 -30.42 11.97 17.14
N ILE A 33 -29.71 10.96 16.60
CA ILE A 33 -28.79 11.09 15.47
C ILE A 33 -29.35 10.27 14.31
N VAL A 34 -29.61 10.91 13.19
CA VAL A 34 -30.16 10.33 11.96
C VAL A 34 -29.20 10.50 10.77
N GLY A 35 -29.49 9.91 9.60
CA GLY A 35 -28.62 9.97 8.43
C GLY A 35 -27.72 8.74 8.29
N LEU A 36 -28.26 7.53 8.58
CA LEU A 36 -27.58 6.24 8.51
C LEU A 36 -26.32 6.12 9.39
N PRO A 37 -26.38 6.53 10.69
CA PRO A 37 -25.25 6.39 11.61
C PRO A 37 -24.98 4.92 11.92
N ASP A 38 -23.70 4.52 12.00
CA ASP A 38 -23.32 3.24 12.59
C ASP A 38 -23.39 3.28 14.13
N THR A 39 -23.03 2.19 14.79
CA THR A 39 -23.04 2.12 16.28
C THR A 39 -22.12 3.16 16.90
N ALA A 40 -20.90 3.35 16.36
CA ALA A 40 -19.92 4.29 16.90
C ALA A 40 -20.40 5.74 16.79
N VAL A 41 -21.09 6.09 15.68
CA VAL A 41 -21.73 7.41 15.52
C VAL A 41 -22.91 7.59 16.48
N LYS A 42 -23.70 6.55 16.75
CA LYS A 42 -24.79 6.63 17.74
C LYS A 42 -24.27 6.87 19.16
N GLU A 43 -23.12 6.27 19.49
CA GLU A 43 -22.45 6.47 20.79
C GLU A 43 -21.89 7.90 20.95
N SER A 44 -21.72 8.67 19.87
CA SER A 44 -21.35 10.09 19.93
C SER A 44 -22.27 10.90 20.84
N ARG A 45 -23.54 10.46 20.96
CA ARG A 45 -24.52 11.10 21.84
C ARG A 45 -24.01 11.21 23.28
N GLU A 46 -23.48 10.13 23.84
CA GLU A 46 -23.01 10.09 25.22
C GLU A 46 -21.68 10.86 25.38
N ARG A 47 -20.76 10.72 24.40
CA ARG A 47 -19.49 11.44 24.43
C ARG A 47 -19.69 12.95 24.34
N VAL A 48 -20.49 13.40 23.41
CA VAL A 48 -20.79 14.84 23.20
C VAL A 48 -21.55 15.42 24.38
N HIS A 49 -22.55 14.70 24.93
CA HIS A 49 -23.28 15.14 26.12
C HIS A 49 -22.34 15.42 27.31
N SER A 50 -21.45 14.45 27.60
CA SER A 50 -20.48 14.59 28.70
C SER A 50 -19.48 15.71 28.43
N ALA A 51 -18.98 15.82 27.20
CA ALA A 51 -18.00 16.84 26.81
C ALA A 51 -18.58 18.25 26.96
N ILE A 52 -19.84 18.50 26.54
CA ILE A 52 -20.52 19.81 26.72
C ILE A 52 -20.59 20.19 28.18
N GLY A 53 -20.97 19.26 29.09
CA GLY A 53 -20.97 19.51 30.53
C GLY A 53 -19.58 19.84 31.07
N ASN A 54 -18.55 19.13 30.67
CA ASN A 54 -17.16 19.35 31.06
C ASN A 54 -16.55 20.64 30.49
N LEU A 55 -17.11 21.17 29.40
CA LEU A 55 -16.78 22.50 28.89
C LEU A 55 -17.42 23.64 29.70
N GLY A 56 -18.35 23.33 30.59
CA GLY A 56 -19.07 24.31 31.42
C GLY A 56 -20.37 24.81 30.79
N TYR A 57 -20.86 24.21 29.74
CA TYR A 57 -22.15 24.54 29.12
C TYR A 57 -23.25 23.62 29.64
N THR A 58 -24.44 24.19 29.77
CA THR A 58 -25.63 23.38 30.09
C THR A 58 -26.18 22.73 28.81
N PHE A 59 -26.31 21.40 28.84
CA PHE A 59 -26.87 20.67 27.71
C PHE A 59 -28.33 21.10 27.47
N PRO A 60 -28.76 21.32 26.20
CA PRO A 60 -30.09 21.83 25.88
C PRO A 60 -31.22 20.92 26.39
N ALA A 61 -32.13 21.49 27.20
CA ALA A 61 -33.33 20.80 27.67
C ALA A 61 -34.42 20.88 26.58
N GLY A 62 -34.56 19.84 25.74
CA GLY A 62 -35.55 19.81 24.67
C GLY A 62 -35.34 18.69 23.67
N VAL A 63 -35.99 18.80 22.53
CA VAL A 63 -35.80 17.85 21.43
C VAL A 63 -34.59 18.29 20.61
N LEU A 64 -33.55 17.49 20.61
CA LEU A 64 -32.34 17.69 19.81
C LEU A 64 -32.26 16.61 18.73
N VAL A 65 -32.22 17.05 17.48
CA VAL A 65 -32.04 16.15 16.33
C VAL A 65 -30.80 16.56 15.57
N VAL A 66 -29.91 15.59 15.36
CA VAL A 66 -28.71 15.73 14.54
C VAL A 66 -28.90 14.89 13.29
N ASN A 67 -28.85 15.52 12.11
CA ASN A 67 -28.92 14.84 10.82
C ASN A 67 -27.55 14.88 10.13
N LEU A 68 -27.07 13.72 9.70
CA LEU A 68 -25.81 13.59 8.96
C LEU A 68 -26.13 13.42 7.47
N ALA A 69 -26.12 14.50 6.71
CA ALA A 69 -26.38 14.48 5.27
C ALA A 69 -25.10 14.19 4.45
N PRO A 70 -25.18 13.48 3.31
CA PRO A 70 -26.39 12.93 2.68
C PRO A 70 -26.88 11.63 3.34
N ALA A 71 -28.19 11.36 3.27
CA ALA A 71 -28.82 10.22 3.95
C ALA A 71 -28.66 8.88 3.20
N ASP A 72 -28.12 8.87 2.00
CA ASP A 72 -27.89 7.68 1.16
C ASP A 72 -26.56 6.98 1.46
N THR A 73 -25.65 7.65 2.15
CA THR A 73 -24.31 7.15 2.49
C THR A 73 -24.23 6.84 3.98
N LYS A 74 -23.77 5.62 4.32
CA LYS A 74 -23.57 5.20 5.71
C LYS A 74 -22.41 5.97 6.35
N LYS A 75 -22.65 6.58 7.51
CA LYS A 75 -21.63 7.27 8.31
C LYS A 75 -21.03 6.30 9.32
N SER A 76 -19.71 6.20 9.33
CA SER A 76 -18.98 5.24 10.16
C SER A 76 -17.88 5.92 10.97
N GLY A 77 -17.74 5.47 12.22
CA GLY A 77 -16.68 5.92 13.11
C GLY A 77 -16.99 7.22 13.87
N PRO A 78 -16.19 7.53 14.91
CA PRO A 78 -16.47 8.63 15.84
C PRO A 78 -16.03 10.01 15.34
N LEU A 79 -15.61 10.14 14.10
CA LEU A 79 -15.02 11.35 13.52
C LEU A 79 -15.98 12.55 13.44
N TYR A 80 -17.28 12.32 13.69
CA TYR A 80 -18.32 13.37 13.68
C TYR A 80 -18.59 13.97 15.05
N ASP A 81 -17.95 13.51 16.13
CA ASP A 81 -18.16 14.02 17.48
C ASP A 81 -17.93 15.54 17.57
N LEU A 82 -16.82 16.01 16.97
CA LEU A 82 -16.48 17.44 16.98
C LEU A 82 -17.51 18.30 16.26
N PRO A 83 -17.90 18.05 15.00
CA PRO A 83 -18.91 18.86 14.33
C PRO A 83 -20.30 18.76 14.99
N ILE A 84 -20.67 17.61 15.58
CA ILE A 84 -21.91 17.47 16.37
C ILE A 84 -21.85 18.38 17.60
N LEU A 85 -20.74 18.38 18.36
CA LEU A 85 -20.56 19.23 19.52
C LEU A 85 -20.70 20.71 19.16
N LEU A 86 -19.99 21.18 18.11
CA LEU A 86 -20.04 22.57 17.68
C LEU A 86 -21.46 22.99 17.24
N GLY A 87 -22.14 22.09 16.51
CA GLY A 87 -23.52 22.33 16.10
C GLY A 87 -24.50 22.47 17.27
N ILE A 88 -24.32 21.65 18.34
CA ILE A 88 -25.12 21.72 19.55
C ILE A 88 -24.82 23.00 20.34
N LEU A 89 -23.55 23.40 20.48
CA LEU A 89 -23.16 24.63 21.12
C LEU A 89 -23.79 25.85 20.44
N ALA A 90 -23.75 25.89 19.11
CA ALA A 90 -24.33 26.96 18.31
C ALA A 90 -25.88 26.98 18.35
N ALA A 91 -26.53 25.83 18.09
CA ALA A 91 -27.99 25.77 18.00
C ALA A 91 -28.69 25.68 19.35
N GLY A 92 -28.08 25.06 20.36
CA GLY A 92 -28.72 24.73 21.61
C GLY A 92 -28.25 25.57 22.81
N CYS A 93 -26.95 25.95 22.85
CA CYS A 93 -26.37 26.72 23.94
C CYS A 93 -26.22 28.20 23.60
N GLY A 94 -26.54 28.63 22.36
CA GLY A 94 -26.48 30.05 21.97
C GLY A 94 -25.04 30.59 21.83
N VAL A 95 -24.06 29.75 21.60
CA VAL A 95 -22.67 30.16 21.38
C VAL A 95 -22.52 30.61 19.91
N ASP A 96 -22.08 31.85 19.71
CA ASP A 96 -21.81 32.37 18.37
C ASP A 96 -20.47 31.84 17.85
N LEU A 97 -20.51 30.97 16.82
CA LEU A 97 -19.34 30.33 16.23
C LEU A 97 -19.27 30.61 14.72
N PRO A 98 -18.21 31.23 14.22
CA PRO A 98 -18.01 31.49 12.78
C PRO A 98 -17.58 30.22 12.03
N LEU A 99 -18.53 29.33 11.73
CA LEU A 99 -18.30 28.01 11.14
C LEU A 99 -18.19 28.04 9.61
N ALA A 100 -18.56 29.15 8.95
CA ALA A 100 -18.58 29.29 7.50
C ALA A 100 -17.19 29.09 6.88
N GLY A 101 -17.12 28.37 5.74
CA GLY A 101 -15.88 28.11 5.01
C GLY A 101 -14.91 27.15 5.71
N SER A 102 -15.36 26.53 6.80
CA SER A 102 -14.54 25.63 7.62
C SER A 102 -15.13 24.22 7.68
N ALA A 103 -14.28 23.20 7.69
CA ALA A 103 -14.66 21.81 7.94
C ALA A 103 -14.07 21.34 9.28
N PHE A 104 -14.78 20.42 9.96
CA PHE A 104 -14.41 19.93 11.30
C PHE A 104 -14.47 18.41 11.35
N VAL A 105 -13.40 17.80 11.86
CA VAL A 105 -13.27 16.34 11.98
C VAL A 105 -12.58 16.01 13.30
N GLY A 106 -13.12 15.05 14.06
CA GLY A 106 -12.44 14.57 15.26
C GLY A 106 -13.35 13.76 16.17
N GLU A 107 -12.78 12.76 16.83
CA GLU A 107 -13.36 12.05 17.95
C GLU A 107 -13.16 12.87 19.23
N ILE A 108 -14.15 12.91 20.12
CA ILE A 108 -14.04 13.62 21.40
C ILE A 108 -14.11 12.61 22.54
N SER A 109 -13.16 12.72 23.48
CA SER A 109 -13.23 12.02 24.76
C SER A 109 -14.19 12.74 25.73
N LEU A 110 -14.62 12.05 26.78
CA LEU A 110 -15.59 12.59 27.75
C LEU A 110 -15.10 13.89 28.40
N ASP A 111 -13.79 14.10 28.54
CA ASP A 111 -13.15 15.31 29.07
C ASP A 111 -12.97 16.43 28.04
N GLY A 112 -13.43 16.23 26.79
CA GLY A 112 -13.35 17.22 25.71
C GLY A 112 -12.03 17.25 24.96
N ARG A 113 -11.10 16.30 25.15
CA ARG A 113 -9.90 16.17 24.32
C ARG A 113 -10.24 15.54 22.99
N LEU A 114 -9.56 16.00 21.93
CA LEU A 114 -9.65 15.37 20.61
C LEU A 114 -8.69 14.18 20.51
N ARG A 115 -9.21 13.08 19.99
CA ARG A 115 -8.46 11.86 19.69
C ARG A 115 -8.20 11.73 18.19
N PRO A 116 -7.08 11.12 17.79
CA PRO A 116 -6.77 10.92 16.38
C PRO A 116 -7.83 10.06 15.70
N VAL A 117 -8.07 10.37 14.42
CA VAL A 117 -8.98 9.62 13.55
C VAL A 117 -8.25 9.12 12.30
N ASN A 118 -8.76 8.06 11.68
CA ASN A 118 -8.15 7.47 10.50
C ASN A 118 -8.57 8.21 9.22
N GLY A 119 -7.67 8.30 8.24
CA GLY A 119 -7.97 8.81 6.90
C GLY A 119 -7.98 10.33 6.78
N VAL A 120 -7.33 11.04 7.70
CA VAL A 120 -7.32 12.52 7.72
C VAL A 120 -6.70 13.10 6.45
N LEU A 121 -5.64 12.49 5.89
CA LEU A 121 -5.06 12.94 4.63
C LEU A 121 -6.09 12.97 3.49
N SER A 122 -6.95 11.96 3.40
CA SER A 122 -8.05 11.93 2.41
C SER A 122 -9.09 13.00 2.70
N MET A 123 -9.44 13.21 3.97
CA MET A 123 -10.44 14.19 4.39
C MET A 123 -9.97 15.62 4.10
N VAL A 124 -8.72 15.94 4.42
CA VAL A 124 -8.13 17.27 4.14
C VAL A 124 -8.02 17.51 2.64
N SER A 125 -7.61 16.48 1.87
CA SER A 125 -7.55 16.56 0.40
C SER A 125 -8.92 16.84 -0.21
N GLU A 126 -9.96 16.19 0.28
CA GLU A 126 -11.33 16.41 -0.19
C GLU A 126 -11.86 17.79 0.23
N ALA A 127 -11.61 18.23 1.47
CA ALA A 127 -11.98 19.55 1.95
C ALA A 127 -11.38 20.66 1.06
N ALA A 128 -10.09 20.53 0.71
CA ALA A 128 -9.44 21.47 -0.22
C ALA A 128 -10.11 21.45 -1.61
N ARG A 129 -10.45 20.26 -2.13
CA ARG A 129 -11.14 20.10 -3.42
C ARG A 129 -12.54 20.71 -3.43
N GLN A 130 -13.25 20.67 -2.29
CA GLN A 130 -14.56 21.29 -2.11
C GLN A 130 -14.49 22.82 -1.91
N GLY A 131 -13.30 23.40 -1.82
CA GLY A 131 -13.08 24.83 -1.70
C GLY A 131 -13.20 25.38 -0.25
N TYR A 132 -13.11 24.51 0.77
CA TYR A 132 -13.01 24.99 2.14
C TYR A 132 -11.66 25.69 2.34
N SER A 133 -11.70 26.84 3.03
CA SER A 133 -10.48 27.61 3.36
C SER A 133 -9.76 27.04 4.59
N ARG A 134 -10.48 26.38 5.48
CA ARG A 134 -9.97 25.88 6.76
C ARG A 134 -10.51 24.51 7.09
N ILE A 135 -9.67 23.68 7.74
CA ILE A 135 -10.10 22.42 8.34
C ILE A 135 -9.48 22.27 9.73
N TYR A 136 -10.31 21.88 10.69
CA TYR A 136 -9.94 21.61 12.08
C TYR A 136 -9.89 20.11 12.31
N ILE A 137 -8.71 19.59 12.72
CA ILE A 137 -8.43 18.15 12.88
C ILE A 137 -7.78 17.89 14.23
N PRO A 138 -7.79 16.65 14.74
CA PRO A 138 -7.04 16.31 15.95
C PRO A 138 -5.54 16.61 15.81
N TYR A 139 -4.93 17.08 16.91
CA TYR A 139 -3.52 17.46 16.94
C TYR A 139 -2.58 16.34 16.47
N ASP A 140 -2.86 15.10 16.83
CA ASP A 140 -2.03 13.94 16.47
C ASP A 140 -2.08 13.62 14.97
N ASN A 141 -3.08 14.12 14.24
CA ASN A 141 -3.19 14.02 12.79
C ASN A 141 -2.57 15.24 12.04
N ALA A 142 -2.01 16.22 12.77
CA ALA A 142 -1.49 17.46 12.19
C ALA A 142 -0.46 17.20 11.08
N ALA A 143 0.44 16.23 11.28
CA ALA A 143 1.52 15.91 10.34
C ALA A 143 0.97 15.48 8.96
N GLU A 144 0.04 14.52 8.94
CA GLU A 144 -0.56 14.04 7.67
C GLU A 144 -1.47 15.10 7.03
N GLY A 145 -2.19 15.89 7.82
CA GLY A 145 -3.04 16.98 7.31
C GLY A 145 -2.25 18.10 6.66
N SER A 146 -1.06 18.42 7.21
CA SER A 146 -0.21 19.54 6.75
C SER A 146 0.36 19.37 5.34
N VAL A 147 0.29 18.17 4.76
CA VAL A 147 0.81 17.86 3.42
C VAL A 147 -0.03 18.50 2.31
N VAL A 148 -1.32 18.68 2.57
CA VAL A 148 -2.26 19.17 1.57
C VAL A 148 -2.12 20.68 1.40
N GLN A 149 -1.95 21.13 0.18
CA GLN A 149 -1.86 22.54 -0.17
C GLN A 149 -3.24 23.14 -0.50
N GLY A 150 -3.36 24.46 -0.37
CA GLY A 150 -4.60 25.18 -0.72
C GLY A 150 -5.66 25.22 0.36
N ILE A 151 -5.38 24.71 1.56
CA ILE A 151 -6.26 24.76 2.73
C ILE A 151 -5.43 25.01 4.00
N GLU A 152 -5.95 25.83 4.91
CA GLU A 152 -5.35 26.01 6.22
C GLU A 152 -5.78 24.90 7.17
N VAL A 153 -4.81 24.17 7.73
CA VAL A 153 -5.05 23.05 8.64
C VAL A 153 -4.78 23.49 10.07
N TYR A 154 -5.79 23.39 10.93
CA TYR A 154 -5.71 23.76 12.34
C TYR A 154 -5.73 22.51 13.22
N PRO A 155 -4.60 22.14 13.85
CA PRO A 155 -4.52 21.06 14.82
C PRO A 155 -5.18 21.47 16.13
N VAL A 156 -6.09 20.64 16.63
CA VAL A 156 -6.87 20.90 17.85
C VAL A 156 -6.59 19.81 18.89
N ARG A 157 -6.26 20.20 20.11
CA ARG A 157 -6.05 19.29 21.25
C ARG A 157 -7.34 19.08 22.06
N THR A 158 -8.09 20.16 22.26
CA THR A 158 -9.31 20.14 23.08
C THR A 158 -10.44 20.94 22.42
N ALA A 159 -11.67 20.51 22.63
CA ALA A 159 -12.84 21.24 22.18
C ALA A 159 -12.92 22.65 22.85
N ARG A 160 -12.39 22.79 24.09
CA ARG A 160 -12.34 24.07 24.79
C ARG A 160 -11.50 25.10 24.03
N GLU A 161 -10.24 24.77 23.69
CA GLU A 161 -9.36 25.69 22.96
C GLU A 161 -9.93 26.09 21.60
N LEU A 162 -10.63 25.15 20.92
CA LEU A 162 -11.28 25.43 19.64
C LEU A 162 -12.44 26.41 19.80
N VAL A 163 -13.33 26.19 20.80
CA VAL A 163 -14.47 27.06 21.05
C VAL A 163 -13.98 28.46 21.46
N GLU A 164 -12.98 28.55 22.32
CA GLU A 164 -12.36 29.82 22.74
C GLU A 164 -11.78 30.58 21.53
N ALA A 165 -11.03 29.89 20.67
CA ALA A 165 -10.43 30.49 19.48
C ALA A 165 -11.49 30.97 18.47
N LEU A 166 -12.55 30.19 18.24
CA LEU A 166 -13.66 30.56 17.35
C LEU A 166 -14.51 31.71 17.90
N SER A 167 -14.61 31.84 19.23
CA SER A 167 -15.36 32.92 19.90
C SER A 167 -14.55 34.22 20.10
N GLY A 168 -13.42 34.36 19.39
CA GLY A 168 -12.60 35.58 19.42
C GLY A 168 -11.49 35.59 20.49
N GLY A 169 -11.17 34.44 21.09
CA GLY A 169 -10.02 34.23 21.94
C GLY A 169 -8.70 34.09 21.18
N ASN A 170 -7.70 33.46 21.80
CA ASN A 170 -6.40 33.25 21.18
C ASN A 170 -6.52 32.37 19.90
N PRO A 171 -5.99 32.81 18.73
CA PRO A 171 -6.07 32.05 17.52
C PRO A 171 -5.24 30.76 17.62
N LEU A 172 -5.73 29.68 17.03
CA LEU A 172 -5.00 28.42 16.93
C LEU A 172 -3.87 28.56 15.88
N PRO A 173 -2.70 27.95 16.13
CA PRO A 173 -1.64 27.92 15.14
C PRO A 173 -2.01 26.95 14.01
N THR A 174 -1.65 27.30 12.78
CA THR A 174 -1.77 26.41 11.64
C THR A 174 -0.69 25.32 11.66
N ALA A 175 -1.00 24.14 11.12
CA ALA A 175 -0.02 23.10 10.91
C ALA A 175 1.05 23.55 9.89
N ARG A 176 2.32 23.34 10.22
CA ARG A 176 3.43 23.67 9.31
C ARG A 176 3.61 22.54 8.30
N SER A 177 3.54 22.88 7.03
CA SER A 177 3.91 21.95 5.94
C SER A 177 5.43 21.87 5.83
N VAL A 178 5.95 20.64 5.74
CA VAL A 178 7.36 20.37 5.43
C VAL A 178 7.43 19.89 3.98
N PRO A 179 8.29 20.48 3.13
CA PRO A 179 8.45 20.03 1.75
C PRO A 179 8.80 18.55 1.69
N TYR A 180 8.20 17.81 0.75
CA TYR A 180 8.39 16.35 0.64
C TYR A 180 9.87 15.93 0.58
N ARG A 181 10.71 16.72 -0.11
CA ARG A 181 12.15 16.45 -0.23
C ARG A 181 12.90 16.52 1.11
N GLU A 182 12.44 17.36 2.02
CA GLU A 182 13.05 17.59 3.34
C GLU A 182 12.57 16.59 4.40
N LEU A 183 11.56 15.78 4.10
CA LEU A 183 11.10 14.74 5.02
C LEU A 183 12.23 13.74 5.29
N PRO A 184 12.43 13.34 6.56
CA PRO A 184 13.44 12.36 6.90
C PRO A 184 13.17 11.03 6.23
N GLN A 185 14.21 10.39 5.71
CA GLN A 185 14.13 9.06 5.13
C GLN A 185 14.51 8.04 6.21
N PRO A 186 13.58 7.16 6.64
CA PRO A 186 13.90 6.13 7.60
C PRO A 186 15.03 5.22 7.10
N SER A 187 15.91 4.77 8.02
CA SER A 187 16.97 3.81 7.70
C SER A 187 16.37 2.48 7.24
N MET A 188 16.99 1.89 6.24
CA MET A 188 16.63 0.57 5.71
C MET A 188 17.84 -0.37 5.76
N PRO A 189 17.63 -1.71 5.88
CA PRO A 189 18.69 -2.69 5.78
C PRO A 189 19.41 -2.59 4.42
N ASP A 190 20.74 -2.68 4.40
CA ASP A 190 21.57 -2.49 3.21
C ASP A 190 21.96 -3.80 2.53
N PHE A 191 22.09 -3.78 1.20
CA PHE A 191 22.54 -4.93 0.40
C PHE A 191 23.98 -5.36 0.72
N SER A 192 24.83 -4.45 1.19
CA SER A 192 26.21 -4.75 1.63
C SER A 192 26.28 -5.75 2.78
N GLU A 193 25.20 -5.89 3.55
CA GLU A 193 25.11 -6.89 4.63
C GLU A 193 24.92 -8.32 4.09
N VAL A 194 24.57 -8.49 2.80
CA VAL A 194 24.37 -9.80 2.18
C VAL A 194 25.67 -10.23 1.50
N LYS A 195 26.32 -11.24 2.05
CA LYS A 195 27.54 -11.81 1.48
C LYS A 195 27.24 -12.87 0.44
N GLY A 196 27.96 -12.85 -0.66
CA GLY A 196 27.70 -13.74 -1.80
C GLY A 196 26.34 -13.48 -2.46
N GLN A 197 25.73 -14.51 -3.02
CA GLN A 197 24.39 -14.48 -3.64
C GLN A 197 24.30 -13.52 -4.86
N GLU A 198 25.38 -13.38 -5.63
CA GLU A 198 25.48 -12.38 -6.70
C GLU A 198 24.37 -12.54 -7.75
N ASN A 199 24.01 -13.78 -8.10
CA ASN A 199 22.91 -14.05 -9.04
C ASN A 199 21.55 -13.59 -8.49
N ALA A 200 21.29 -13.80 -7.19
CA ALA A 200 20.06 -13.36 -6.56
C ALA A 200 20.03 -11.82 -6.40
N LYS A 201 21.14 -11.18 -6.07
CA LYS A 201 21.26 -9.72 -6.05
C LYS A 201 21.00 -9.12 -7.43
N ARG A 202 21.60 -9.69 -8.49
CA ARG A 202 21.38 -9.26 -9.86
C ARG A 202 19.92 -9.41 -10.30
N ALA A 203 19.27 -10.52 -9.96
CA ALA A 203 17.85 -10.70 -10.23
C ALA A 203 16.98 -9.66 -9.50
N LEU A 204 17.30 -9.31 -8.24
CA LEU A 204 16.59 -8.28 -7.49
C LEU A 204 16.85 -6.88 -8.04
N GLU A 205 18.05 -6.59 -8.55
CA GLU A 205 18.35 -5.35 -9.29
C GLU A 205 17.48 -5.23 -10.55
N ILE A 206 17.41 -6.29 -11.37
CA ILE A 206 16.55 -6.33 -12.55
C ILE A 206 15.07 -6.16 -12.15
N ALA A 207 14.65 -6.86 -11.10
CA ALA A 207 13.29 -6.75 -10.59
C ALA A 207 12.95 -5.32 -10.14
N ALA A 208 13.85 -4.66 -9.40
CA ALA A 208 13.70 -3.27 -8.98
C ALA A 208 13.65 -2.31 -10.16
N ALA A 209 14.52 -2.51 -11.16
CA ALA A 209 14.58 -1.68 -12.35
C ALA A 209 13.34 -1.81 -13.24
N GLY A 210 12.77 -3.02 -13.37
CA GLY A 210 11.60 -3.28 -14.23
C GLY A 210 10.25 -3.33 -13.52
N GLY A 211 10.21 -3.42 -12.19
CA GLY A 211 8.99 -3.68 -11.41
C GLY A 211 8.52 -5.13 -11.52
N HIS A 212 9.44 -6.09 -11.68
CA HIS A 212 9.16 -7.49 -11.93
C HIS A 212 8.90 -8.28 -10.65
N ASN A 213 8.00 -9.27 -10.72
CA ASN A 213 7.76 -10.22 -9.65
C ASN A 213 8.84 -11.30 -9.61
N VAL A 214 9.25 -11.70 -8.40
CA VAL A 214 10.38 -12.62 -8.18
C VAL A 214 9.98 -13.82 -7.34
N LEU A 215 10.42 -15.00 -7.74
CA LEU A 215 10.36 -16.23 -6.93
C LEU A 215 11.77 -16.67 -6.55
N LEU A 216 12.06 -16.67 -5.25
CA LEU A 216 13.32 -17.15 -4.69
C LEU A 216 13.17 -18.61 -4.24
N ILE A 217 13.98 -19.52 -4.78
CA ILE A 217 13.93 -20.96 -4.48
C ILE A 217 15.28 -21.37 -3.90
N GLY A 218 15.29 -22.04 -2.75
CA GLY A 218 16.56 -22.53 -2.17
C GLY A 218 16.37 -23.21 -0.81
N PRO A 219 17.38 -23.90 -0.31
CA PRO A 219 17.36 -24.57 0.98
C PRO A 219 17.05 -23.60 2.14
N PRO A 220 16.62 -24.12 3.30
CA PRO A 220 16.48 -23.30 4.49
C PRO A 220 17.82 -22.68 4.90
N GLY A 221 17.81 -21.45 5.43
CA GLY A 221 19.01 -20.75 5.89
C GLY A 221 19.87 -20.09 4.79
N THR A 222 19.46 -20.10 3.52
CA THR A 222 20.25 -19.49 2.42
C THR A 222 20.09 -17.98 2.26
N GLY A 223 19.32 -17.31 3.13
CA GLY A 223 19.20 -15.85 3.12
C GLY A 223 18.08 -15.28 2.24
N LYS A 224 17.13 -16.11 1.74
CA LYS A 224 15.99 -15.65 0.89
C LYS A 224 15.22 -14.48 1.52
N SER A 225 14.80 -14.62 2.76
CA SER A 225 14.05 -13.58 3.50
C SER A 225 14.91 -12.35 3.81
N MET A 226 16.25 -12.54 3.98
CA MET A 226 17.22 -11.47 4.16
C MET A 226 17.34 -10.62 2.87
N LEU A 227 17.45 -11.26 1.72
CA LEU A 227 17.47 -10.61 0.40
C LEU A 227 16.18 -9.83 0.13
N ALA A 228 15.02 -10.46 0.37
CA ALA A 228 13.72 -9.84 0.14
C ALA A 228 13.52 -8.58 1.00
N LYS A 229 13.90 -8.61 2.29
CA LYS A 229 13.78 -7.46 3.20
C LYS A 229 14.63 -6.26 2.78
N ARG A 230 15.67 -6.46 1.97
CA ARG A 230 16.54 -5.40 1.47
C ARG A 230 16.11 -4.85 0.12
N LEU A 231 15.18 -5.49 -0.57
CA LEU A 231 14.67 -5.02 -1.86
C LEU A 231 14.16 -3.56 -1.81
N PRO A 232 13.42 -3.10 -0.78
CA PRO A 232 13.00 -1.70 -0.71
C PRO A 232 14.15 -0.70 -0.76
N SER A 233 15.36 -1.06 -0.27
CA SER A 233 16.52 -0.17 -0.25
C SER A 233 17.11 0.12 -1.62
N ILE A 234 16.85 -0.72 -2.62
CA ILE A 234 17.30 -0.53 -4.01
C ILE A 234 16.18 -0.08 -4.95
N LEU A 235 14.92 -0.03 -4.48
CA LEU A 235 13.82 0.50 -5.28
C LEU A 235 13.96 2.01 -5.50
N PRO A 236 13.47 2.53 -6.63
CA PRO A 236 13.41 3.98 -6.88
C PRO A 236 12.61 4.68 -5.78
N GLU A 237 13.00 5.91 -5.47
CA GLU A 237 12.22 6.74 -4.56
C GLU A 237 10.79 6.92 -5.07
N MET A 238 9.84 7.03 -4.14
CA MET A 238 8.46 7.34 -4.51
C MET A 238 8.35 8.79 -4.99
N SER A 239 7.54 9.03 -6.00
CA SER A 239 7.10 10.39 -6.31
C SER A 239 6.22 10.94 -5.18
N PHE A 240 5.97 12.24 -5.18
CA PHE A 240 5.07 12.85 -4.21
C PHE A 240 3.66 12.22 -4.30
N GLU A 241 3.17 12.01 -5.52
CA GLU A 241 1.85 11.41 -5.79
C GLU A 241 1.79 9.96 -5.30
N GLU A 242 2.83 9.14 -5.59
CA GLU A 242 2.93 7.77 -5.07
C GLU A 242 2.95 7.74 -3.53
N ALA A 243 3.67 8.68 -2.89
CA ALA A 243 3.73 8.80 -1.44
C ALA A 243 2.38 9.19 -0.83
N VAL A 244 1.66 10.14 -1.44
CA VAL A 244 0.31 10.54 -1.02
C VAL A 244 -0.67 9.37 -1.12
N GLU A 245 -0.69 8.67 -2.26
CA GLU A 245 -1.59 7.52 -2.48
C GLU A 245 -1.32 6.39 -1.48
N THR A 246 -0.04 6.04 -1.28
CA THR A 246 0.36 5.03 -0.31
C THR A 246 -0.01 5.44 1.12
N THR A 247 0.22 6.70 1.48
CA THR A 247 -0.09 7.22 2.82
C THR A 247 -1.59 7.25 3.07
N LYS A 248 -2.43 7.61 2.08
CA LYS A 248 -3.90 7.54 2.19
C LYS A 248 -4.40 6.13 2.56
N ILE A 249 -3.83 5.09 1.95
CA ILE A 249 -4.18 3.69 2.26
C ILE A 249 -3.82 3.36 3.70
N HIS A 250 -2.61 3.72 4.13
CA HIS A 250 -2.12 3.44 5.49
C HIS A 250 -2.86 4.25 6.56
N SER A 251 -3.17 5.52 6.28
CA SER A 251 -3.97 6.38 7.16
C SER A 251 -5.40 5.83 7.33
N ALA A 252 -6.08 5.50 6.22
CA ALA A 252 -7.42 4.92 6.27
C ALA A 252 -7.48 3.56 7.00
N ALA A 253 -6.40 2.78 6.93
CA ALA A 253 -6.27 1.51 7.65
C ALA A 253 -5.90 1.67 9.14
N GLY A 254 -5.47 2.85 9.58
CA GLY A 254 -4.95 3.11 10.94
C GLY A 254 -3.52 2.60 11.16
N PHE A 255 -2.73 2.44 10.09
CA PHE A 255 -1.33 1.99 10.14
C PHE A 255 -0.31 3.12 9.91
N LEU A 256 -0.75 4.36 9.75
CA LEU A 256 0.16 5.50 9.66
C LEU A 256 0.68 5.84 11.07
N PRO A 257 2.00 5.82 11.31
CA PRO A 257 2.54 6.21 12.62
C PRO A 257 2.26 7.68 12.92
N SER A 258 1.99 7.99 14.19
CA SER A 258 1.79 9.37 14.64
C SER A 258 3.00 10.25 14.32
N GLY A 259 2.77 11.47 13.87
CA GLY A 259 3.81 12.42 13.50
C GLY A 259 4.47 12.19 12.15
N VAL A 260 4.08 11.15 11.41
CA VAL A 260 4.57 10.91 10.04
C VAL A 260 3.66 11.61 9.04
N PRO A 261 4.15 12.62 8.29
CA PRO A 261 3.32 13.33 7.33
C PRO A 261 3.04 12.48 6.07
N LEU A 262 4.07 11.85 5.51
CA LEU A 262 3.99 10.94 4.36
C LEU A 262 4.95 9.77 4.52
N LEU A 263 4.55 8.61 4.02
CA LEU A 263 5.45 7.47 3.86
C LEU A 263 6.42 7.77 2.71
N LYS A 264 7.70 7.90 3.01
CA LYS A 264 8.75 8.23 2.02
C LYS A 264 9.42 6.99 1.44
N ASN A 265 9.55 5.93 2.24
CA ASN A 265 10.10 4.66 1.77
C ASN A 265 9.00 3.77 1.20
N ARG A 266 9.35 3.00 0.17
CA ARG A 266 8.48 1.94 -0.35
C ARG A 266 8.23 0.91 0.75
N VAL A 267 6.96 0.61 0.97
CA VAL A 267 6.53 -0.27 2.06
C VAL A 267 6.92 -1.72 1.78
N PHE A 268 7.22 -2.46 2.84
CA PHE A 268 7.49 -3.90 2.80
C PHE A 268 6.48 -4.62 3.69
N ARG A 269 5.60 -5.40 3.08
CA ARG A 269 4.59 -6.19 3.79
C ARG A 269 4.96 -7.66 3.71
N SER A 270 4.94 -8.32 4.85
CA SER A 270 5.31 -9.74 4.97
C SER A 270 4.29 -10.47 5.86
N PRO A 271 3.10 -10.76 5.32
CA PRO A 271 2.09 -11.51 6.08
C PRO A 271 2.56 -12.93 6.38
N HIS A 272 2.20 -13.43 7.54
CA HIS A 272 2.44 -14.83 7.89
C HIS A 272 1.58 -15.75 7.01
N HIS A 273 2.06 -16.95 6.69
CA HIS A 273 1.34 -17.89 5.80
C HIS A 273 -0.02 -18.35 6.35
N SER A 274 -0.29 -18.22 7.66
CA SER A 274 -1.59 -18.49 8.28
C SER A 274 -2.62 -17.36 8.11
N ILE A 275 -2.27 -16.27 7.41
CA ILE A 275 -3.20 -15.16 7.19
C ILE A 275 -4.49 -15.63 6.51
N SER A 276 -5.63 -15.12 6.95
CA SER A 276 -6.90 -15.38 6.29
C SER A 276 -6.98 -14.66 4.94
N MET A 277 -7.82 -15.13 4.03
CA MET A 277 -8.10 -14.44 2.76
C MET A 277 -8.55 -13.00 3.01
N ALA A 278 -9.42 -12.76 4.02
CA ALA A 278 -9.86 -11.41 4.37
C ALA A 278 -8.73 -10.52 4.92
N GLY A 279 -7.77 -11.08 5.64
CA GLY A 279 -6.56 -10.35 6.06
C GLY A 279 -5.69 -9.96 4.88
N LEU A 280 -5.57 -10.83 3.88
CA LEU A 280 -4.75 -10.60 2.69
C LEU A 280 -5.42 -9.60 1.73
N THR A 281 -6.70 -9.83 1.39
CA THR A 281 -7.43 -9.01 0.40
C THR A 281 -8.11 -7.80 1.00
N GLY A 282 -8.36 -7.81 2.28
CA GLY A 282 -9.22 -6.87 2.96
C GLY A 282 -10.65 -7.39 3.15
N GLY A 283 -11.40 -6.73 4.00
CA GLY A 283 -12.76 -7.15 4.34
C GLY A 283 -13.30 -6.47 5.59
N GLY A 284 -14.19 -7.18 6.28
CA GLY A 284 -14.92 -6.68 7.44
C GLY A 284 -16.36 -6.26 7.10
N SER A 285 -17.15 -5.91 8.11
CA SER A 285 -18.51 -5.34 7.91
C SER A 285 -18.47 -4.00 7.19
N THR A 286 -17.49 -3.18 7.52
CA THR A 286 -17.07 -2.00 6.74
C THR A 286 -15.79 -2.39 6.00
N PRO A 287 -15.75 -2.23 4.65
CA PRO A 287 -14.57 -2.61 3.88
C PRO A 287 -13.31 -1.90 4.37
N ARG A 288 -12.28 -2.68 4.71
CA ARG A 288 -10.94 -2.19 5.10
C ARG A 288 -9.88 -2.79 4.19
N PRO A 289 -8.79 -2.06 3.87
CA PRO A 289 -7.72 -2.59 3.03
C PRO A 289 -7.00 -3.75 3.74
N GLY A 290 -6.60 -4.77 2.98
CA GLY A 290 -5.75 -5.87 3.43
C GLY A 290 -4.27 -5.67 3.09
N GLU A 291 -3.44 -6.70 3.37
CA GLU A 291 -2.00 -6.67 3.13
C GLU A 291 -1.64 -6.37 1.66
N ILE A 292 -2.45 -6.81 0.70
CA ILE A 292 -2.27 -6.53 -0.73
C ILE A 292 -2.33 -5.01 -0.98
N SER A 293 -3.33 -4.32 -0.43
CA SER A 293 -3.47 -2.87 -0.60
C SER A 293 -2.43 -2.11 0.22
N LEU A 294 -2.10 -2.60 1.42
CA LEU A 294 -1.04 -2.03 2.26
C LEU A 294 0.36 -2.15 1.63
N ALA A 295 0.55 -3.10 0.68
CA ALA A 295 1.79 -3.24 -0.09
C ALA A 295 1.84 -2.30 -1.31
N HIS A 296 0.83 -1.47 -1.55
CA HIS A 296 0.77 -0.58 -2.70
C HIS A 296 2.02 0.29 -2.83
N ASN A 297 2.54 0.44 -4.06
CA ASN A 297 3.81 1.09 -4.41
C ASN A 297 5.05 0.53 -3.69
N GLY A 298 4.94 -0.69 -3.14
CA GLY A 298 5.98 -1.36 -2.37
C GLY A 298 6.14 -2.83 -2.74
N VAL A 299 6.47 -3.64 -1.74
CA VAL A 299 6.76 -5.07 -1.85
C VAL A 299 5.81 -5.87 -0.98
N LEU A 300 5.16 -6.87 -1.58
CA LEU A 300 4.47 -7.94 -0.85
C LEU A 300 5.36 -9.17 -0.85
N PHE A 301 5.91 -9.52 0.31
CA PHE A 301 6.76 -10.68 0.48
C PHE A 301 5.96 -11.84 1.06
N MET A 302 5.91 -12.95 0.34
CA MET A 302 5.29 -14.19 0.77
C MET A 302 6.36 -15.24 1.05
N ASP A 303 6.77 -15.32 2.31
CA ASP A 303 7.72 -16.36 2.73
C ASP A 303 7.01 -17.71 2.85
N GLU A 304 7.73 -18.79 2.57
CA GLU A 304 7.16 -20.14 2.55
C GLU A 304 5.90 -20.25 1.67
N LEU A 305 5.95 -19.66 0.47
CA LEU A 305 4.80 -19.52 -0.45
C LEU A 305 3.90 -20.76 -0.54
N PRO A 306 4.41 -22.03 -0.63
CA PRO A 306 3.56 -23.22 -0.69
C PRO A 306 2.81 -23.54 0.63
N GLN A 307 3.03 -22.81 1.73
CA GLN A 307 2.32 -22.99 2.99
C GLN A 307 1.04 -22.14 3.06
N PHE A 308 0.93 -21.10 2.23
CA PHE A 308 -0.31 -20.34 2.14
C PHE A 308 -1.46 -21.19 1.62
N THR A 309 -2.68 -20.89 2.06
CA THR A 309 -3.86 -21.58 1.56
C THR A 309 -4.06 -21.27 0.06
N ARG A 310 -4.57 -22.25 -0.68
CA ARG A 310 -4.84 -22.07 -2.12
C ARG A 310 -5.74 -20.86 -2.42
N PRO A 311 -6.84 -20.61 -1.70
CA PRO A 311 -7.66 -19.41 -1.89
C PRO A 311 -6.89 -18.11 -1.68
N ALA A 312 -5.98 -18.04 -0.68
CA ALA A 312 -5.14 -16.85 -0.45
C ALA A 312 -4.20 -16.58 -1.63
N MET A 313 -3.53 -17.63 -2.16
CA MET A 313 -2.66 -17.49 -3.34
C MET A 313 -3.44 -17.10 -4.60
N GLU A 314 -4.60 -17.71 -4.84
CA GLU A 314 -5.44 -17.38 -6.00
C GLU A 314 -5.97 -15.94 -5.96
N SER A 315 -6.20 -15.39 -4.76
CA SER A 315 -6.67 -14.01 -4.59
C SER A 315 -5.65 -12.95 -5.06
N LEU A 316 -4.37 -13.30 -5.22
CA LEU A 316 -3.34 -12.41 -5.75
C LEU A 316 -3.47 -12.18 -7.27
N ARG A 317 -4.18 -13.06 -8.00
CA ARG A 317 -4.18 -13.04 -9.47
C ARG A 317 -4.75 -11.76 -10.03
N GLN A 318 -5.91 -11.34 -9.55
CA GLN A 318 -6.56 -10.11 -10.02
C GLN A 318 -5.75 -8.86 -9.66
N PRO A 319 -5.30 -8.64 -8.41
CA PRO A 319 -4.48 -7.48 -8.08
C PRO A 319 -3.18 -7.37 -8.89
N LEU A 320 -2.53 -8.50 -9.20
CA LEU A 320 -1.32 -8.52 -10.03
C LEU A 320 -1.58 -8.14 -11.50
N GLU A 321 -2.80 -8.35 -12.02
CA GLU A 321 -3.18 -7.95 -13.37
C GLU A 321 -3.73 -6.53 -13.41
N ASP A 322 -4.72 -6.25 -12.57
CA ASP A 322 -5.51 -5.03 -12.64
C ASP A 322 -4.89 -3.87 -11.84
N GLY A 323 -3.99 -4.15 -10.90
CA GLY A 323 -3.40 -3.16 -9.99
C GLY A 323 -4.39 -2.57 -8.99
N VAL A 324 -5.57 -3.18 -8.84
CA VAL A 324 -6.63 -2.76 -7.91
C VAL A 324 -7.29 -3.99 -7.29
N ILE A 325 -7.86 -3.79 -6.10
CA ILE A 325 -8.70 -4.79 -5.44
C ILE A 325 -10.03 -4.16 -5.04
N THR A 326 -11.13 -4.82 -5.37
CA THR A 326 -12.47 -4.38 -5.03
C THR A 326 -13.07 -5.29 -3.97
N ILE A 327 -13.49 -4.70 -2.86
CA ILE A 327 -14.14 -5.38 -1.75
C ILE A 327 -15.61 -4.99 -1.75
N SER A 328 -16.49 -5.97 -1.94
CA SER A 328 -17.95 -5.79 -1.84
C SER A 328 -18.48 -6.54 -0.63
N ARG A 329 -19.17 -5.82 0.26
CA ARG A 329 -19.80 -6.35 1.49
C ARG A 329 -21.16 -5.71 1.69
N ALA A 330 -21.95 -6.24 2.61
CA ALA A 330 -23.25 -5.65 2.97
C ALA A 330 -23.14 -4.18 3.42
N GLY A 331 -22.01 -3.80 4.01
CA GLY A 331 -21.73 -2.43 4.46
C GLY A 331 -21.25 -1.46 3.35
N GLY A 332 -21.08 -1.93 2.10
CA GLY A 332 -20.66 -1.10 0.98
C GLY A 332 -19.65 -1.77 0.05
N ARG A 333 -19.24 -1.03 -0.96
CA ARG A 333 -18.19 -1.40 -1.92
C ARG A 333 -17.05 -0.39 -1.82
N ALA A 334 -15.82 -0.88 -1.71
CA ALA A 334 -14.62 -0.05 -1.76
C ALA A 334 -13.59 -0.66 -2.71
N THR A 335 -12.92 0.18 -3.49
CA THR A 335 -11.81 -0.21 -4.38
C THR A 335 -10.54 0.42 -3.85
N TYR A 336 -9.49 -0.40 -3.74
CA TYR A 336 -8.19 0.01 -3.25
C TYR A 336 -7.13 -0.20 -4.32
N PRO A 337 -6.23 0.75 -4.53
CA PRO A 337 -5.04 0.54 -5.33
C PRO A 337 -4.20 -0.61 -4.75
N SER A 338 -3.60 -1.42 -5.63
CA SER A 338 -2.80 -2.58 -5.25
C SER A 338 -1.68 -2.86 -6.25
N SER A 339 -0.99 -1.80 -6.68
CA SER A 339 0.19 -1.92 -7.53
C SER A 339 1.41 -2.22 -6.65
N PHE A 340 1.85 -3.46 -6.59
CA PHE A 340 2.97 -3.92 -5.76
C PHE A 340 3.87 -4.87 -6.55
N MET A 341 5.09 -5.07 -6.05
CA MET A 341 5.98 -6.16 -6.48
C MET A 341 5.75 -7.37 -5.59
N LEU A 342 5.43 -8.52 -6.20
CA LEU A 342 5.34 -9.79 -5.47
C LEU A 342 6.71 -10.45 -5.39
N VAL A 343 7.17 -10.73 -4.17
CA VAL A 343 8.35 -11.55 -3.93
C VAL A 343 7.91 -12.80 -3.17
N GLY A 344 8.00 -13.95 -3.83
CA GLY A 344 7.78 -15.25 -3.20
C GLY A 344 9.08 -15.87 -2.77
N ALA A 345 9.11 -16.53 -1.62
CA ALA A 345 10.22 -17.39 -1.23
C ALA A 345 9.71 -18.79 -0.91
N MET A 346 10.46 -19.81 -1.33
CA MET A 346 10.11 -21.20 -1.05
C MET A 346 11.33 -22.10 -0.95
N ASN A 347 11.16 -23.23 -0.30
CA ASN A 347 12.11 -24.32 -0.38
C ASN A 347 11.82 -25.19 -1.61
N PRO A 348 12.80 -25.95 -2.14
CA PRO A 348 12.59 -26.79 -3.32
C PRO A 348 11.74 -28.04 -3.06
N CYS A 349 11.54 -28.40 -1.79
CA CYS A 349 10.69 -29.54 -1.36
C CYS A 349 10.34 -29.39 0.14
N PRO A 350 9.49 -30.26 0.72
CA PRO A 350 9.14 -30.20 2.14
C PRO A 350 10.33 -30.29 3.11
N CYS A 351 11.36 -31.12 2.82
CA CYS A 351 12.57 -31.17 3.66
C CYS A 351 13.57 -30.05 3.36
N GLY A 352 13.43 -29.35 2.22
CA GLY A 352 14.26 -28.24 1.81
C GLY A 352 15.53 -28.61 1.03
N TYR A 353 15.83 -29.89 0.80
CA TYR A 353 17.13 -30.33 0.25
C TYR A 353 17.05 -30.98 -1.14
N PHE A 354 15.95 -30.88 -1.86
CA PHE A 354 15.86 -31.38 -3.23
C PHE A 354 16.84 -30.59 -4.14
N GLY A 355 17.74 -31.32 -4.80
CA GLY A 355 18.80 -30.73 -5.64
C GLY A 355 19.97 -30.09 -4.85
N HIS A 356 20.06 -30.32 -3.53
CA HIS A 356 21.16 -29.80 -2.72
C HIS A 356 22.48 -30.53 -3.02
N PRO A 357 23.62 -29.80 -3.19
CA PRO A 357 24.89 -30.43 -3.61
C PRO A 357 25.49 -31.40 -2.59
N THR A 358 25.28 -31.18 -1.29
CA THR A 358 25.94 -31.94 -0.21
C THR A 358 24.98 -32.67 0.73
N ARG A 359 23.67 -32.35 0.70
CA ARG A 359 22.67 -33.02 1.55
C ARG A 359 21.65 -33.77 0.71
N ALA A 360 21.44 -35.03 1.00
CA ALA A 360 20.43 -35.84 0.32
C ALA A 360 18.99 -35.41 0.70
N CYS A 361 18.13 -35.31 -0.29
CA CYS A 361 16.71 -35.11 -0.08
C CYS A 361 16.06 -36.38 0.44
N THR A 362 15.25 -36.29 1.50
CA THR A 362 14.52 -37.42 2.10
C THR A 362 13.07 -37.55 1.60
N CYS A 363 12.63 -36.66 0.72
CA CYS A 363 11.28 -36.67 0.19
C CYS A 363 11.15 -37.65 -0.98
N SER A 364 10.06 -38.41 -1.03
CA SER A 364 9.71 -39.14 -2.26
C SER A 364 9.34 -38.17 -3.38
N GLN A 365 9.54 -38.59 -4.63
CA GLN A 365 9.21 -37.77 -5.81
C GLN A 365 7.76 -37.29 -5.80
N THR A 366 6.82 -38.14 -5.38
CA THR A 366 5.41 -37.76 -5.22
C THR A 366 5.21 -36.62 -4.22
N LYS A 367 5.91 -36.65 -3.06
CA LYS A 367 5.84 -35.58 -2.07
C LYS A 367 6.41 -34.28 -2.61
N VAL A 368 7.50 -34.32 -3.37
CA VAL A 368 8.09 -33.14 -4.03
C VAL A 368 7.08 -32.54 -5.01
N SER A 369 6.53 -33.37 -5.90
CA SER A 369 5.54 -32.94 -6.89
C SER A 369 4.28 -32.33 -6.25
N LEU A 370 3.71 -32.98 -5.23
CA LEU A 370 2.56 -32.44 -4.50
C LEU A 370 2.87 -31.09 -3.81
N TYR A 371 4.08 -30.92 -3.32
CA TYR A 371 4.50 -29.66 -2.69
C TYR A 371 4.63 -28.54 -3.72
N LEU A 372 5.30 -28.78 -4.84
CA LEU A 372 5.50 -27.81 -5.91
C LEU A 372 4.16 -27.41 -6.56
N ASN A 373 3.25 -28.38 -6.77
CA ASN A 373 1.93 -28.18 -7.36
C ASN A 373 0.94 -27.41 -6.47
N LYS A 374 1.30 -27.10 -5.22
CA LYS A 374 0.53 -26.15 -4.40
C LYS A 374 0.49 -24.76 -5.02
N ILE A 375 1.56 -24.37 -5.71
CA ILE A 375 1.60 -23.12 -6.48
C ILE A 375 0.96 -23.39 -7.83
N SER A 376 -0.12 -22.68 -8.15
CA SER A 376 -0.82 -22.88 -9.42
C SER A 376 0.01 -22.35 -10.60
N GLY A 377 -0.11 -22.99 -11.76
CA GLY A 377 0.50 -22.53 -13.00
C GLY A 377 0.21 -21.05 -13.31
N PRO A 378 -1.05 -20.58 -13.21
CA PRO A 378 -1.38 -19.17 -13.39
C PRO A 378 -0.68 -18.20 -12.43
N LEU A 379 -0.34 -18.59 -11.19
CA LEU A 379 0.45 -17.76 -10.28
C LEU A 379 1.94 -17.79 -10.65
N LEU A 380 2.49 -18.96 -10.99
CA LEU A 380 3.85 -19.09 -11.53
C LEU A 380 4.04 -18.25 -12.79
N ASP A 381 3.04 -18.27 -13.65
CA ASP A 381 3.01 -17.41 -14.82
C ASP A 381 3.12 -15.92 -14.50
N ARG A 382 2.84 -15.46 -13.31
CA ARG A 382 2.98 -14.06 -12.88
C ARG A 382 4.31 -13.75 -12.20
N MET A 383 5.15 -14.76 -11.97
CA MET A 383 6.53 -14.57 -11.55
C MET A 383 7.40 -14.36 -12.78
N ASP A 384 7.96 -13.16 -12.94
CA ASP A 384 8.78 -12.81 -14.10
C ASP A 384 10.18 -13.40 -14.00
N LEU A 385 10.74 -13.40 -12.79
CA LEU A 385 12.08 -13.89 -12.46
C LEU A 385 11.98 -15.05 -11.47
N GLN A 386 12.66 -16.13 -11.75
CA GLN A 386 12.81 -17.29 -10.88
C GLN A 386 14.30 -17.47 -10.57
N VAL A 387 14.65 -17.48 -9.30
CA VAL A 387 16.04 -17.40 -8.86
C VAL A 387 16.35 -18.51 -7.88
N GLU A 388 17.38 -19.29 -8.18
CA GLU A 388 17.92 -20.24 -7.22
C GLU A 388 18.87 -19.53 -6.26
N VAL A 389 18.66 -19.74 -4.95
CA VAL A 389 19.46 -19.17 -3.86
C VAL A 389 20.21 -20.30 -3.17
N PRO A 390 21.43 -20.64 -3.66
CA PRO A 390 22.21 -21.75 -3.12
C PRO A 390 22.78 -21.41 -1.74
N PRO A 391 23.26 -22.39 -0.95
CA PRO A 391 24.04 -22.12 0.25
C PRO A 391 25.29 -21.30 -0.08
N VAL A 392 25.63 -20.35 0.79
CA VAL A 392 26.86 -19.56 0.64
C VAL A 392 28.05 -20.38 1.13
N GLU A 393 29.11 -20.44 0.33
CA GLU A 393 30.36 -21.09 0.68
C GLU A 393 31.05 -20.37 1.85
N TYR A 394 31.77 -21.14 2.70
CA TYR A 394 32.43 -20.60 3.90
C TYR A 394 33.37 -19.44 3.56
N ASP A 395 34.19 -19.58 2.52
CA ASP A 395 35.16 -18.56 2.11
C ASP A 395 34.51 -17.21 1.78
N ARG A 396 33.35 -17.26 1.14
CA ARG A 396 32.56 -16.05 0.85
C ARG A 396 31.90 -15.45 2.09
N MET A 397 31.52 -16.28 3.07
CA MET A 397 31.00 -15.79 4.35
C MET A 397 32.10 -15.13 5.21
N ALA A 398 33.31 -15.67 5.17
CA ALA A 398 34.48 -15.18 5.90
C ALA A 398 35.12 -13.94 5.24
N ASP A 399 34.79 -13.61 3.99
CA ASP A 399 35.34 -12.45 3.29
C ASP A 399 34.99 -11.15 4.04
N ALA A 400 36.04 -10.44 4.47
CA ALA A 400 35.89 -9.18 5.21
C ALA A 400 35.53 -7.98 4.30
N ARG A 401 35.63 -8.12 2.97
CA ARG A 401 35.30 -7.05 2.03
C ARG A 401 33.81 -6.76 2.07
N PRO A 402 33.42 -5.48 2.15
CA PRO A 402 32.00 -5.13 2.06
C PRO A 402 31.46 -5.52 0.68
N ALA A 403 30.26 -6.07 0.64
CA ALA A 403 29.54 -6.25 -0.62
C ALA A 403 29.06 -4.88 -1.15
N GLU A 404 28.59 -4.88 -2.39
CA GLU A 404 28.07 -3.65 -3.03
C GLU A 404 26.92 -3.05 -2.21
N SER A 405 26.93 -1.73 -2.03
CA SER A 405 25.92 -1.02 -1.24
C SER A 405 24.58 -0.87 -1.98
N SER A 406 23.51 -0.78 -1.20
CA SER A 406 22.17 -0.46 -1.76
C SER A 406 22.18 0.86 -2.55
N ALA A 407 22.98 1.83 -2.16
CA ALA A 407 23.07 3.12 -2.82
C ALA A 407 23.64 3.02 -4.24
N GLU A 408 24.65 2.16 -4.45
CA GLU A 408 25.24 1.91 -5.77
C GLU A 408 24.27 1.18 -6.69
N VAL A 409 23.62 0.13 -6.20
CA VAL A 409 22.59 -0.60 -6.95
C VAL A 409 21.43 0.33 -7.31
N ARG A 410 20.95 1.14 -6.35
CA ARG A 410 19.85 2.10 -6.58
C ARG A 410 20.17 3.09 -7.68
N LYS A 411 21.39 3.60 -7.77
CA LYS A 411 21.78 4.51 -8.86
C LYS A 411 21.55 3.91 -10.24
N ARG A 412 21.93 2.64 -10.45
CA ARG A 412 21.69 1.92 -11.72
C ARG A 412 20.20 1.69 -11.97
N VAL A 413 19.47 1.30 -10.93
CA VAL A 413 18.03 1.12 -10.99
C VAL A 413 17.32 2.44 -11.36
N GLU A 414 17.69 3.56 -10.75
CA GLU A 414 17.12 4.87 -11.04
C GLU A 414 17.45 5.34 -12.46
N ALA A 415 18.66 5.10 -12.96
CA ALA A 415 19.04 5.40 -14.34
C ALA A 415 18.16 4.63 -15.34
N ALA A 416 17.97 3.32 -15.12
CA ALA A 416 17.08 2.50 -15.95
C ALA A 416 15.61 2.97 -15.87
N ARG A 417 15.14 3.34 -14.68
CA ARG A 417 13.78 3.90 -14.49
C ARG A 417 13.61 5.26 -15.16
N GLN A 418 14.64 6.08 -15.20
CA GLN A 418 14.60 7.35 -15.91
C GLN A 418 14.42 7.15 -17.42
N ILE A 419 15.13 6.18 -18.01
CA ILE A 419 14.95 5.79 -19.43
C ILE A 419 13.49 5.35 -19.66
N GLN A 420 12.94 4.52 -18.78
CA GLN A 420 11.55 4.04 -18.88
C GLN A 420 10.54 5.19 -18.78
N ARG A 421 10.70 6.11 -17.83
CA ARG A 421 9.80 7.27 -17.67
C ARG A 421 9.79 8.14 -18.93
N GLN A 422 10.95 8.40 -19.54
CA GLN A 422 11.04 9.16 -20.78
C GLN A 422 10.39 8.42 -21.95
N ARG A 423 10.68 7.11 -22.08
CA ARG A 423 10.15 6.25 -23.16
C ARG A 423 8.64 6.12 -23.11
N TYR A 424 8.05 6.04 -21.92
CA TYR A 424 6.61 5.79 -21.72
C TYR A 424 5.81 7.05 -21.39
N ALA A 425 6.40 8.23 -21.53
CA ALA A 425 5.70 9.49 -21.29
C ALA A 425 4.39 9.56 -22.09
N GLY A 426 3.30 9.91 -21.42
CA GLY A 426 1.97 9.99 -22.02
C GLY A 426 1.24 8.66 -22.24
N THR A 427 1.83 7.49 -21.87
CA THR A 427 1.17 6.17 -22.04
C THR A 427 0.47 5.65 -20.77
N GLY A 428 0.69 6.27 -19.62
CA GLY A 428 0.23 5.79 -18.32
C GLY A 428 1.01 4.60 -17.77
N VAL A 429 2.04 4.09 -18.49
CA VAL A 429 2.90 3.00 -18.04
C VAL A 429 4.11 3.57 -17.30
N THR A 430 4.43 3.02 -16.14
CA THR A 430 5.52 3.49 -15.26
C THR A 430 6.77 2.62 -15.30
N CYS A 431 6.67 1.36 -15.79
CA CYS A 431 7.78 0.41 -15.80
C CYS A 431 7.58 -0.72 -16.82
N ASN A 432 8.68 -1.41 -17.15
CA ASN A 432 8.67 -2.48 -18.17
C ASN A 432 7.71 -3.63 -17.85
N ALA A 433 7.56 -4.03 -16.59
CA ALA A 433 6.64 -5.09 -16.18
C ALA A 433 5.16 -4.79 -16.52
N ARG A 434 4.80 -3.51 -16.68
CA ARG A 434 3.42 -3.05 -16.98
C ARG A 434 3.17 -2.80 -18.47
N LEU A 435 4.13 -3.12 -19.35
CA LEU A 435 3.95 -2.95 -20.80
C LEU A 435 2.78 -3.80 -21.31
N THR A 436 1.89 -3.16 -22.06
CA THR A 436 0.82 -3.85 -22.79
C THR A 436 1.37 -4.54 -24.05
N PRO A 437 0.68 -5.53 -24.63
CA PRO A 437 1.14 -6.18 -25.86
C PRO A 437 1.43 -5.21 -27.02
N ALA A 438 0.65 -4.14 -27.14
CA ALA A 438 0.87 -3.11 -28.16
C ALA A 438 2.18 -2.34 -27.91
N LEU A 439 2.47 -1.99 -26.65
CA LEU A 439 3.68 -1.28 -26.28
C LEU A 439 4.92 -2.18 -26.31
N LEU A 440 4.76 -3.49 -26.06
CA LEU A 440 5.84 -4.47 -26.24
C LEU A 440 6.37 -4.46 -27.68
N LYS A 441 5.49 -4.55 -28.66
CA LYS A 441 5.87 -4.50 -30.09
C LYS A 441 6.60 -3.20 -30.46
N LYS A 442 6.22 -2.09 -29.83
CA LYS A 442 6.81 -0.78 -30.12
C LYS A 442 8.17 -0.57 -29.47
N TYR A 443 8.36 -1.03 -28.24
CA TYR A 443 9.52 -0.67 -27.43
C TYR A 443 10.50 -1.80 -27.13
N CYS A 444 10.12 -3.06 -27.35
CA CYS A 444 11.01 -4.20 -27.19
C CYS A 444 11.59 -4.63 -28.56
N VAL A 445 12.36 -3.73 -29.18
CA VAL A 445 13.01 -3.98 -30.48
C VAL A 445 14.23 -4.87 -30.25
N LEU A 446 14.25 -6.04 -30.90
CA LEU A 446 15.35 -7.00 -30.85
C LEU A 446 16.34 -6.77 -32.00
N THR A 447 17.61 -7.05 -31.76
CA THR A 447 18.56 -7.24 -32.87
C THR A 447 18.27 -8.56 -33.58
N PRO A 448 18.69 -8.74 -34.86
CA PRO A 448 18.47 -10.01 -35.59
C PRO A 448 19.04 -11.25 -34.90
N GLU A 449 20.16 -11.11 -34.17
CA GLU A 449 20.79 -12.17 -33.38
C GLU A 449 19.96 -12.51 -32.16
N ALA A 450 19.45 -11.48 -31.43
CA ALA A 450 18.59 -11.64 -30.28
C ALA A 450 17.26 -12.30 -30.63
N ASP A 451 16.68 -11.95 -31.79
CA ASP A 451 15.44 -12.56 -32.29
C ASP A 451 15.62 -14.05 -32.59
N ARG A 452 16.71 -14.41 -33.26
CA ARG A 452 17.05 -15.85 -33.53
C ARG A 452 17.24 -16.63 -32.24
N LEU A 453 17.94 -16.06 -31.23
CA LEU A 453 18.13 -16.70 -29.93
C LEU A 453 16.78 -16.89 -29.19
N LEU A 454 15.93 -15.88 -29.23
CA LEU A 454 14.61 -15.91 -28.58
C LEU A 454 13.70 -16.94 -29.27
N ALA A 455 13.71 -17.04 -30.62
CA ALA A 455 12.95 -18.03 -31.35
C ALA A 455 13.40 -19.46 -30.98
N ALA A 456 14.70 -19.72 -30.96
CA ALA A 456 15.25 -21.01 -30.55
C ALA A 456 14.88 -21.37 -29.08
N ALA A 457 14.89 -20.37 -28.17
CA ALA A 457 14.47 -20.58 -26.80
C ALA A 457 12.96 -20.86 -26.68
N TYR A 458 12.14 -20.17 -27.48
CA TYR A 458 10.69 -20.37 -27.53
C TYR A 458 10.33 -21.82 -27.88
N GLU A 459 10.93 -22.35 -28.94
CA GLU A 459 10.72 -23.73 -29.38
C GLU A 459 11.28 -24.76 -28.38
N ARG A 460 12.54 -24.57 -27.95
CA ARG A 460 13.23 -25.52 -27.05
C ARG A 460 12.62 -25.61 -25.66
N MET A 461 12.11 -24.49 -25.13
CA MET A 461 11.52 -24.44 -23.80
C MET A 461 10.01 -24.62 -23.81
N GLY A 462 9.34 -24.65 -24.96
CA GLY A 462 7.90 -24.76 -25.09
C GLY A 462 7.18 -23.58 -24.41
N LEU A 463 7.68 -22.36 -24.63
CA LEU A 463 7.13 -21.16 -23.98
C LEU A 463 5.71 -20.87 -24.46
N SER A 464 4.85 -20.45 -23.53
CA SER A 464 3.55 -19.87 -23.88
C SER A 464 3.72 -18.43 -24.39
N GLY A 465 2.72 -17.89 -25.10
CA GLY A 465 2.73 -16.49 -25.52
C GLY A 465 2.89 -15.51 -24.33
N ARG A 466 2.31 -15.84 -23.18
CA ARG A 466 2.50 -15.04 -21.95
C ARG A 466 3.93 -15.10 -21.43
N SER A 467 4.56 -16.26 -21.47
CA SER A 467 5.97 -16.42 -21.07
C SER A 467 6.91 -15.68 -22.01
N TYR A 468 6.61 -15.66 -23.32
CA TYR A 468 7.31 -14.87 -24.32
C TYR A 468 7.26 -13.38 -24.01
N ASP A 469 6.06 -12.82 -23.78
CA ASP A 469 5.88 -11.40 -23.46
C ASP A 469 6.66 -10.98 -22.20
N ARG A 470 6.71 -11.85 -21.18
CA ARG A 470 7.47 -11.59 -19.95
C ARG A 470 8.96 -11.62 -20.16
N LEU A 471 9.44 -12.60 -20.91
CA LEU A 471 10.85 -12.69 -21.25
C LEU A 471 11.31 -11.42 -21.98
N LEU A 472 10.49 -10.90 -22.90
CA LEU A 472 10.75 -9.62 -23.56
C LEU A 472 10.79 -8.43 -22.58
N ARG A 473 9.86 -8.36 -21.61
CA ARG A 473 9.87 -7.29 -20.60
C ARG A 473 11.13 -7.35 -19.73
N VAL A 474 11.55 -8.54 -19.32
CA VAL A 474 12.79 -8.74 -18.56
C VAL A 474 14.00 -8.39 -19.40
N ALA A 475 14.11 -8.87 -20.65
CA ALA A 475 15.20 -8.54 -21.55
C ALA A 475 15.28 -7.02 -21.84
N ARG A 476 14.13 -6.33 -21.98
CA ARG A 476 14.10 -4.87 -22.11
C ARG A 476 14.65 -4.20 -20.85
N THR A 477 14.34 -4.71 -19.67
CA THR A 477 14.86 -4.17 -18.41
C THR A 477 16.36 -4.35 -18.29
N ILE A 478 16.88 -5.50 -18.69
CA ILE A 478 18.33 -5.77 -18.71
C ILE A 478 19.03 -4.82 -19.68
N ALA A 479 18.45 -4.61 -20.86
CA ALA A 479 18.97 -3.66 -21.83
C ALA A 479 18.92 -2.20 -21.32
N ASP A 480 17.88 -1.81 -20.58
CA ASP A 480 17.82 -0.49 -19.95
C ASP A 480 18.91 -0.32 -18.88
N LEU A 481 19.17 -1.34 -18.06
CA LEU A 481 20.28 -1.35 -17.10
C LEU A 481 21.66 -1.25 -17.77
N ALA A 482 21.79 -1.81 -18.99
CA ALA A 482 22.99 -1.71 -19.81
C ALA A 482 23.07 -0.40 -20.63
N GLY A 483 22.04 0.47 -20.56
CA GLY A 483 21.95 1.69 -21.37
C GLY A 483 21.78 1.42 -22.87
N SER A 484 21.34 0.23 -23.27
CA SER A 484 21.19 -0.17 -24.67
C SER A 484 19.81 0.22 -25.22
N GLU A 485 19.79 0.80 -26.41
CA GLU A 485 18.55 1.16 -27.10
C GLU A 485 17.78 -0.08 -27.60
N GLN A 486 18.50 -1.06 -28.16
CA GLN A 486 17.95 -2.31 -28.65
C GLN A 486 18.24 -3.47 -27.69
N ILE A 487 17.42 -4.49 -27.74
CA ILE A 487 17.62 -5.73 -26.98
C ILE A 487 18.59 -6.63 -27.76
N GLY A 488 19.82 -6.78 -27.25
CA GLY A 488 20.83 -7.67 -27.82
C GLY A 488 20.75 -9.12 -27.31
N PRO A 489 21.56 -10.02 -27.89
CA PRO A 489 21.57 -11.44 -27.53
C PRO A 489 21.93 -11.71 -26.07
N ASP A 490 22.85 -10.92 -25.48
CA ASP A 490 23.25 -11.09 -24.08
C ASP A 490 22.08 -10.78 -23.12
N HIS A 491 21.26 -9.76 -23.45
CA HIS A 491 20.09 -9.40 -22.67
C HIS A 491 19.02 -10.51 -22.70
N VAL A 492 18.83 -11.14 -23.87
CA VAL A 492 17.92 -12.29 -24.04
C VAL A 492 18.46 -13.50 -23.29
N ALA A 493 19.76 -13.80 -23.40
CA ALA A 493 20.39 -14.93 -22.73
C ALA A 493 20.27 -14.81 -21.19
N GLU A 494 20.53 -13.62 -20.62
CA GLU A 494 20.37 -13.37 -19.18
C GLU A 494 18.89 -13.51 -18.76
N ALA A 495 17.94 -12.99 -19.53
CA ALA A 495 16.51 -13.13 -19.25
C ALA A 495 16.05 -14.60 -19.25
N ILE A 496 16.56 -15.43 -20.18
CA ILE A 496 16.26 -16.86 -20.27
C ILE A 496 16.75 -17.60 -19.01
N GLN A 497 17.92 -17.22 -18.46
CA GLN A 497 18.47 -17.87 -17.26
C GLN A 497 17.50 -17.75 -16.07
N PHE A 498 16.79 -16.65 -15.95
CA PHE A 498 15.79 -16.44 -14.89
C PHE A 498 14.44 -17.15 -15.11
N ARG A 499 14.31 -17.94 -16.18
CA ARG A 499 13.13 -18.78 -16.47
C ARG A 499 13.42 -20.29 -16.51
N ASN A 500 14.67 -20.68 -16.39
CA ASN A 500 15.07 -22.10 -16.50
C ASN A 500 14.55 -22.99 -15.35
N LEU A 501 14.15 -22.41 -14.22
CA LEU A 501 13.68 -23.17 -13.06
C LEU A 501 12.28 -23.79 -13.27
N ASP A 502 11.45 -23.26 -14.19
CA ASP A 502 10.21 -23.90 -14.60
C ASP A 502 10.45 -25.35 -15.04
N ARG A 503 11.49 -25.57 -15.84
CA ARG A 503 11.87 -26.89 -16.31
C ARG A 503 12.46 -27.76 -15.21
N LYS A 504 13.34 -27.19 -14.37
CA LYS A 504 14.02 -27.91 -13.29
C LYS A 504 13.04 -28.46 -12.24
N TYR A 505 12.03 -27.69 -11.88
CA TYR A 505 11.14 -28.02 -10.76
C TYR A 505 9.75 -28.50 -11.17
N TRP A 506 9.17 -27.99 -12.27
CA TRP A 506 7.77 -28.28 -12.63
C TRP A 506 7.61 -29.15 -13.88
N GLN A 507 8.60 -29.24 -14.78
CA GLN A 507 8.50 -30.04 -16.02
C GLN A 507 9.14 -31.43 -15.96
N VAL A 508 10.08 -31.69 -15.05
CA VAL A 508 10.73 -33.01 -14.89
C VAL A 508 9.75 -34.09 -14.40
N THR A 509 8.65 -33.72 -13.79
CA THR A 509 7.64 -34.67 -13.26
C THR A 509 6.74 -35.32 -14.33
N ALA A 510 6.72 -34.82 -15.54
CA ALA A 510 5.82 -35.33 -16.61
C ALA A 510 6.46 -36.33 -17.58
N LYS A 511 7.79 -36.54 -17.55
CA LYS A 511 8.50 -37.42 -18.50
C LYS A 511 9.20 -38.64 -17.89
N GLU A 512 9.22 -38.76 -16.56
CA GLU A 512 9.81 -39.89 -15.83
C GLU A 512 8.76 -40.74 -15.10
N LEU A 513 7.48 -40.60 -15.43
CA LEU A 513 6.38 -41.50 -15.14
C LEU A 513 6.02 -42.28 -16.42
#